data_4e72d3b24b641302d97e65fa6f4320a5
#
_entry.id   4e72d3b24b641302d97e65fa6f4320a5
#
_cell.length_a   1.000
_cell.length_b   1.000
_cell.length_c   1.000
_cell.angle_alpha   90.00
_cell.angle_beta   90.00
_cell.angle_gamma   90.00
#
_symmetry.space_group_name_H-M   'P 1'
#
loop_
_entity.id
_entity.type
_entity.pdbx_description
1 polymer ?
#
loop_
_entity_poly.entity_id
_entity_poly.type
_entity_poly.pdbx_seq_one_letter_code
_entity_poly.pdbx_strand_id
1 'polypeptide(L)'
;EQVWAAFGAVDNYVEAFAGSAAMLLGAPDGKRIATINDADGFVANFWRAIAQDPEAVAHHADWPCNEVDLFARHSWLVRQASTLTQSLHADPEWFDAKIAGWWCWGACNWIGSGWCSGTGPWVHDGEKIVDSRQLPHLGDAGQGINRQLPHLGNAGRGINRQLPDLGNAGRGINRQLPHLSAGRGINRQLPHLSAGQDHPRRAYIMEWFGKLHDRMRDVRVTCGDWSRVVKDSVTTRHG
;
A
#
# COMPACT_ATOMS: atom_id res chain seq x y z
N GLU A 1 19.51 -8.73 2.68
CA GLU A 1 20.70 -9.48 3.15
C GLU A 1 22.00 -8.72 2.91
N GLN A 2 22.28 -8.19 1.72
CA GLN A 2 23.53 -7.47 1.41
C GLN A 2 23.77 -6.26 2.30
N VAL A 3 22.72 -5.47 2.60
CA VAL A 3 22.84 -4.26 3.43
C VAL A 3 23.17 -4.63 4.87
N TRP A 4 22.54 -5.66 5.43
CA TRP A 4 22.84 -6.14 6.78
C TRP A 4 24.25 -6.74 6.89
N ALA A 5 24.71 -7.41 5.84
CA ALA A 5 26.09 -7.91 5.77
C ALA A 5 27.10 -6.75 5.80
N ALA A 6 26.76 -5.61 5.18
CA ALA A 6 27.62 -4.43 5.20
C ALA A 6 27.61 -3.69 6.56
N PHE A 7 26.49 -3.74 7.30
CA PHE A 7 26.40 -3.14 8.64
C PHE A 7 27.20 -3.92 9.70
N GLY A 8 27.36 -5.24 9.51
CA GLY A 8 27.99 -6.09 10.53
C GLY A 8 27.11 -6.25 11.78
N ALA A 9 27.74 -6.35 12.94
CA ALA A 9 27.03 -6.43 14.22
C ALA A 9 26.48 -5.06 14.61
N VAL A 10 25.15 -4.96 14.76
CA VAL A 10 24.43 -3.73 15.10
C VAL A 10 23.64 -3.95 16.38
N ASP A 11 24.04 -3.26 17.46
CA ASP A 11 23.35 -3.32 18.75
C ASP A 11 22.16 -2.37 18.83
N ASN A 12 22.22 -1.25 18.13
CA ASN A 12 21.14 -0.26 18.09
C ASN A 12 20.83 0.10 16.63
N TYR A 13 19.61 -0.12 16.21
CA TYR A 13 19.14 0.14 14.87
C TYR A 13 18.00 1.15 14.86
N VAL A 14 18.15 2.18 14.02
CA VAL A 14 17.11 3.21 13.85
C VAL A 14 16.72 3.29 12.37
N GLU A 15 15.45 3.07 12.08
CA GLU A 15 14.84 3.25 10.76
C GLU A 15 13.98 4.52 10.79
N ALA A 16 14.54 5.62 10.29
CA ALA A 16 13.94 6.94 10.41
C ALA A 16 12.72 7.17 9.49
N PHE A 17 12.61 6.36 8.43
CA PHE A 17 11.53 6.36 7.43
C PHE A 17 11.06 4.92 7.25
N ALA A 18 10.27 4.45 8.18
CA ALA A 18 9.97 3.03 8.31
C ALA A 18 9.15 2.47 7.13
N GLY A 19 8.11 3.16 6.72
CA GLY A 19 7.21 2.65 5.70
C GLY A 19 6.82 1.20 5.97
N SER A 20 7.24 0.28 5.13
CA SER A 20 7.02 -1.16 5.28
C SER A 20 7.94 -1.85 6.30
N ALA A 21 8.84 -1.14 6.95
CA ALA A 21 9.88 -1.67 7.85
C ALA A 21 10.72 -2.80 7.22
N ALA A 22 10.86 -2.80 5.90
CA ALA A 22 11.49 -3.89 5.15
C ALA A 22 12.94 -4.16 5.58
N MET A 23 13.66 -3.13 5.97
CA MET A 23 15.04 -3.27 6.44
C MET A 23 15.08 -3.96 7.81
N LEU A 24 14.25 -3.55 8.74
CA LEU A 24 14.12 -4.19 10.06
C LEU A 24 13.62 -5.64 9.94
N LEU A 25 12.60 -5.87 9.13
CA LEU A 25 12.04 -7.21 8.92
C LEU A 25 13.03 -8.16 8.25
N GLY A 26 13.92 -7.64 7.41
CA GLY A 26 15.02 -8.39 6.78
C GLY A 26 16.27 -8.50 7.64
N ALA A 27 16.25 -8.02 8.88
CA ALA A 27 17.39 -8.11 9.79
C ALA A 27 17.67 -9.57 10.20
N PRO A 28 18.92 -9.98 10.29
CA PRO A 28 19.28 -11.29 10.84
C PRO A 28 18.87 -11.37 12.31
N ASP A 29 18.66 -12.59 12.79
CA ASP A 29 18.36 -12.81 14.19
C ASP A 29 19.49 -12.32 15.10
N GLY A 30 19.11 -11.78 16.25
CA GLY A 30 20.08 -11.24 17.21
C GLY A 30 19.43 -10.21 18.15
N LYS A 31 20.02 -10.02 19.32
CA LYS A 31 19.60 -8.99 20.26
C LYS A 31 20.01 -7.62 19.73
N ARG A 32 19.06 -6.75 19.55
CA ARG A 32 19.30 -5.34 19.21
C ARG A 32 18.19 -4.48 19.76
N ILE A 33 18.48 -3.24 20.03
CA ILE A 33 17.49 -2.21 20.28
C ILE A 33 17.05 -1.71 18.90
N ALA A 34 15.78 -1.83 18.57
CA ALA A 34 15.25 -1.35 17.31
C ALA A 34 14.25 -0.23 17.54
N THR A 35 14.38 0.83 16.76
CA THR A 35 13.45 1.95 16.73
C THR A 35 13.06 2.21 15.29
N ILE A 36 11.77 2.27 15.01
CA ILE A 36 11.27 2.72 13.73
C ILE A 36 10.49 4.02 13.89
N ASN A 37 10.57 4.88 12.90
CA ASN A 37 9.85 6.14 12.86
C ASN A 37 9.22 6.34 11.50
N ASP A 38 8.05 6.94 11.49
CA ASP A 38 7.46 7.46 10.26
C ASP A 38 6.70 8.76 10.56
N ALA A 39 6.69 9.67 9.60
CA ALA A 39 5.91 10.90 9.70
C ALA A 39 4.42 10.64 9.43
N ASP A 40 4.09 9.56 8.70
CA ASP A 40 2.73 9.13 8.45
C ASP A 40 2.14 8.43 9.67
N GLY A 41 1.15 9.05 10.27
CA GLY A 41 0.44 8.49 11.42
C GLY A 41 -0.23 7.14 11.13
N PHE A 42 -0.64 6.86 9.89
CA PHE A 42 -1.22 5.57 9.53
C PHE A 42 -0.18 4.46 9.58
N VAL A 43 1.03 4.72 9.10
CA VAL A 43 2.16 3.78 9.18
C VAL A 43 2.52 3.51 10.63
N ALA A 44 2.70 4.56 11.43
CA ALA A 44 3.04 4.43 12.84
C ALA A 44 1.96 3.68 13.64
N ASN A 45 0.68 3.99 13.40
CA ASN A 45 -0.44 3.30 14.03
C ASN A 45 -0.48 1.82 13.63
N PHE A 46 -0.26 1.51 12.35
CA PHE A 46 -0.23 0.13 11.88
C PHE A 46 0.81 -0.70 12.63
N TRP A 47 2.04 -0.21 12.74
CA TRP A 47 3.09 -0.93 13.43
C TRP A 47 2.86 -1.05 14.93
N ARG A 48 2.32 -0.01 15.58
CA ARG A 48 1.89 -0.12 16.99
C ARG A 48 0.79 -1.16 17.18
N ALA A 49 -0.23 -1.12 16.34
CA ALA A 49 -1.36 -2.03 16.43
C ALA A 49 -0.93 -3.49 16.19
N ILE A 50 -0.04 -3.75 15.22
CA ILE A 50 0.55 -5.08 14.99
C ILE A 50 1.36 -5.56 16.19
N ALA A 51 2.11 -4.66 16.83
CA ALA A 51 2.91 -5.00 18.01
C ALA A 51 2.05 -5.30 19.25
N GLN A 52 0.81 -4.82 19.32
CA GLN A 52 -0.05 -4.95 20.49
C GLN A 52 -1.20 -5.95 20.29
N ASP A 53 -1.93 -5.84 19.17
CA ASP A 53 -3.13 -6.64 18.90
C ASP A 53 -3.23 -7.01 17.41
N PRO A 54 -2.40 -7.96 16.94
CA PRO A 54 -2.40 -8.39 15.52
C PRO A 54 -3.74 -9.04 15.12
N GLU A 55 -4.48 -9.65 16.07
CA GLU A 55 -5.75 -10.31 15.79
C GLU A 55 -6.85 -9.31 15.46
N ALA A 56 -6.97 -8.23 16.24
CA ALA A 56 -7.91 -7.16 15.94
C ALA A 56 -7.59 -6.46 14.60
N VAL A 57 -6.31 -6.24 14.31
CA VAL A 57 -5.90 -5.68 13.00
C VAL A 57 -6.28 -6.63 11.87
N ALA A 58 -6.01 -7.94 12.02
CA ALA A 58 -6.36 -8.95 11.02
C ALA A 58 -7.88 -9.01 10.77
N HIS A 59 -8.69 -8.93 11.84
CA HIS A 59 -10.14 -8.88 11.73
C HIS A 59 -10.61 -7.72 10.84
N HIS A 60 -10.04 -6.55 11.00
CA HIS A 60 -10.39 -5.37 10.20
C HIS A 60 -9.78 -5.36 8.80
N ALA A 61 -8.70 -6.09 8.57
CA ALA A 61 -8.06 -6.24 7.26
C ALA A 61 -8.70 -7.34 6.40
N ASP A 62 -9.42 -8.29 7.02
CA ASP A 62 -10.06 -9.41 6.33
C ASP A 62 -11.42 -9.02 5.77
N TRP A 63 -11.42 -8.32 4.64
CA TRP A 63 -12.61 -7.88 3.95
C TRP A 63 -12.53 -8.08 2.44
N PRO A 64 -13.61 -8.50 1.75
CA PRO A 64 -13.63 -8.56 0.30
C PRO A 64 -13.33 -7.19 -0.32
N CYS A 65 -12.57 -7.19 -1.42
CA CYS A 65 -12.33 -5.96 -2.16
C CYS A 65 -13.55 -5.60 -3.00
N ASN A 66 -14.11 -4.43 -2.76
CA ASN A 66 -15.09 -3.79 -3.62
C ASN A 66 -14.88 -2.27 -3.64
N GLU A 67 -15.31 -1.64 -4.71
CA GLU A 67 -15.06 -0.22 -4.95
C GLU A 67 -15.78 0.68 -3.93
N VAL A 68 -17.01 0.34 -3.57
CA VAL A 68 -17.83 1.14 -2.63
C VAL A 68 -17.16 1.19 -1.26
N ASP A 69 -16.76 0.02 -0.74
CA ASP A 69 -16.07 -0.05 0.56
C ASP A 69 -14.71 0.63 0.52
N LEU A 70 -14.01 0.51 -0.61
CA LEU A 70 -12.70 1.13 -0.77
C LEU A 70 -12.79 2.66 -0.66
N PHE A 71 -13.75 3.27 -1.33
CA PHE A 71 -13.98 4.72 -1.24
C PHE A 71 -14.52 5.16 0.12
N ALA A 72 -15.46 4.41 0.68
CA ALA A 72 -16.02 4.72 1.99
C ALA A 72 -14.93 4.71 3.09
N ARG A 73 -14.08 3.69 3.08
CA ARG A 73 -12.96 3.58 4.03
C ARG A 73 -11.91 4.63 3.79
N HIS A 74 -11.57 4.92 2.53
CA HIS A 74 -10.65 6.01 2.18
C HIS A 74 -11.13 7.35 2.77
N SER A 75 -12.36 7.72 2.49
CA SER A 75 -12.96 8.95 3.01
C SER A 75 -12.97 9.03 4.53
N TRP A 76 -13.31 7.91 5.17
CA TRP A 76 -13.36 7.84 6.62
C TRP A 76 -11.96 7.98 7.22
N LEU A 77 -10.95 7.27 6.67
CA LEU A 77 -9.57 7.32 7.12
C LEU A 77 -8.96 8.71 6.96
N VAL A 78 -9.17 9.37 5.82
CA VAL A 78 -8.67 10.74 5.59
C VAL A 78 -9.18 11.70 6.69
N ARG A 79 -10.45 11.56 7.11
CA ARG A 79 -11.00 12.38 8.21
C ARG A 79 -10.39 12.07 9.57
N GLN A 80 -9.86 10.86 9.77
CA GLN A 80 -9.22 10.48 11.03
C GLN A 80 -7.76 10.94 11.13
N ALA A 81 -7.12 11.31 10.05
CA ALA A 81 -5.67 11.52 9.99
C ALA A 81 -5.12 12.48 11.06
N SER A 82 -5.80 13.62 11.28
CA SER A 82 -5.35 14.60 12.26
C SER A 82 -5.52 14.11 13.70
N THR A 83 -6.67 13.51 14.01
CA THR A 83 -6.96 12.94 15.34
C THR A 83 -6.04 11.77 15.64
N LEU A 84 -5.81 10.92 14.66
CA LEU A 84 -4.88 9.80 14.74
C LEU A 84 -3.48 10.25 15.18
N THR A 85 -2.92 11.22 14.48
CA THR A 85 -1.58 11.74 14.80
C THR A 85 -1.54 12.38 16.18
N GLN A 86 -2.57 13.10 16.58
CA GLN A 86 -2.66 13.69 17.92
C GLN A 86 -2.69 12.61 19.01
N SER A 87 -3.49 11.56 18.84
CA SER A 87 -3.59 10.45 19.79
C SER A 87 -2.26 9.69 19.91
N LEU A 88 -1.58 9.43 18.79
CA LEU A 88 -0.26 8.80 18.78
C LEU A 88 0.81 9.59 19.54
N HIS A 89 0.69 10.93 19.55
CA HIS A 89 1.62 11.79 20.28
C HIS A 89 1.25 11.95 21.76
N ALA A 90 -0.05 11.89 22.07
CA ALA A 90 -0.53 12.10 23.43
C ALA A 90 -0.33 10.86 24.32
N ASP A 91 -0.44 9.66 23.75
CA ASP A 91 -0.35 8.40 24.46
C ASP A 91 0.59 7.43 23.75
N PRO A 92 1.72 7.05 24.37
CA PRO A 92 2.69 6.12 23.77
C PRO A 92 2.15 4.70 23.59
N GLU A 93 1.12 4.31 24.34
CA GLU A 93 0.49 2.99 24.24
C GLU A 93 -0.72 2.97 23.31
N TRP A 94 -1.20 4.14 22.92
CA TRP A 94 -2.39 4.26 22.09
C TRP A 94 -2.18 3.72 20.68
N PHE A 95 -3.14 2.96 20.21
CA PHE A 95 -3.30 2.54 18.82
C PHE A 95 -4.79 2.32 18.50
N ASP A 96 -5.10 2.28 17.21
CA ASP A 96 -6.44 1.92 16.71
C ASP A 96 -6.32 0.80 15.68
N ALA A 97 -6.77 -0.39 16.08
CA ALA A 97 -6.71 -1.60 15.24
C ALA A 97 -7.62 -1.50 14.01
N LYS A 98 -8.76 -0.80 14.10
CA LYS A 98 -9.67 -0.60 12.97
C LYS A 98 -9.02 0.30 11.91
N ILE A 99 -8.43 1.41 12.33
CA ILE A 99 -7.68 2.28 11.43
C ILE A 99 -6.54 1.50 10.77
N ALA A 100 -5.77 0.75 11.57
CA ALA A 100 -4.66 -0.06 11.07
C ALA A 100 -5.09 -1.10 10.04
N GLY A 101 -6.13 -1.88 10.36
CA GLY A 101 -6.65 -2.92 9.47
C GLY A 101 -7.27 -2.37 8.19
N TRP A 102 -8.07 -1.31 8.28
CA TRP A 102 -8.66 -0.67 7.10
C TRP A 102 -7.62 0.00 6.21
N TRP A 103 -6.62 0.65 6.83
CA TRP A 103 -5.52 1.26 6.08
C TRP A 103 -4.70 0.20 5.33
N CYS A 104 -4.31 -0.87 6.00
CA CYS A 104 -3.57 -1.98 5.39
C CYS A 104 -4.38 -2.67 4.28
N TRP A 105 -5.65 -2.97 4.53
CA TRP A 105 -6.55 -3.55 3.53
C TRP A 105 -6.64 -2.67 2.28
N GLY A 106 -6.81 -1.36 2.45
CA GLY A 106 -6.91 -0.45 1.33
C GLY A 106 -5.58 -0.25 0.61
N ALA A 107 -4.46 -0.20 1.32
CA ALA A 107 -3.13 -0.13 0.69
C ALA A 107 -2.89 -1.32 -0.27
N CYS A 108 -3.43 -2.51 0.07
CA CYS A 108 -3.35 -3.69 -0.79
C CYS A 108 -4.33 -3.67 -1.98
N ASN A 109 -5.40 -2.87 -1.92
CA ASN A 109 -6.48 -2.88 -2.90
C ASN A 109 -6.53 -1.62 -3.77
N TRP A 110 -5.93 -0.51 -3.31
CA TRP A 110 -5.91 0.76 -4.03
C TRP A 110 -5.01 0.68 -5.26
N ILE A 111 -5.49 1.26 -6.37
CA ILE A 111 -4.72 1.33 -7.61
C ILE A 111 -4.23 2.76 -7.80
N GLY A 112 -2.93 2.93 -7.89
CA GLY A 112 -2.30 4.24 -8.04
C GLY A 112 -1.78 4.82 -6.73
N SER A 113 -1.55 6.13 -6.71
CA SER A 113 -1.09 6.88 -5.55
C SER A 113 -2.25 7.53 -4.79
N GLY A 114 -1.99 8.04 -3.59
CA GLY A 114 -2.93 8.90 -2.86
C GLY A 114 -3.81 8.16 -1.84
N TRP A 115 -3.58 6.88 -1.56
CA TRP A 115 -4.31 6.21 -0.48
C TRP A 115 -4.09 6.92 0.85
N CYS A 116 -5.18 7.39 1.46
CA CYS A 116 -5.23 8.15 2.72
C CYS A 116 -4.38 9.44 2.78
N SER A 117 -3.77 9.87 1.67
CA SER A 117 -2.93 11.08 1.66
C SER A 117 -3.72 12.39 1.63
N GLY A 118 -5.01 12.35 1.34
CA GLY A 118 -5.83 13.53 1.06
C GLY A 118 -5.45 14.24 -0.24
N THR A 119 -4.43 13.77 -0.94
CA THR A 119 -3.97 14.25 -2.24
C THR A 119 -4.13 13.13 -3.26
N GLY A 120 -4.75 13.40 -4.35
CA GLY A 120 -4.98 12.36 -5.36
C GLY A 120 -6.19 12.71 -6.22
N PRO A 121 -6.54 11.85 -7.18
CA PRO A 121 -7.65 12.13 -8.08
C PRO A 121 -9.02 12.10 -7.38
N TRP A 122 -9.09 11.50 -6.21
CA TRP A 122 -10.34 11.34 -5.45
C TRP A 122 -10.30 12.24 -4.22
N VAL A 123 -11.10 13.29 -4.23
CA VAL A 123 -11.17 14.29 -3.18
C VAL A 123 -12.56 14.25 -2.56
N HIS A 124 -12.62 14.43 -1.24
CA HIS A 124 -13.87 14.56 -0.51
C HIS A 124 -14.31 16.03 -0.50
N ASP A 125 -15.47 16.35 -1.08
CA ASP A 125 -16.00 17.71 -1.18
C ASP A 125 -16.82 18.16 0.05
N GLY A 126 -16.87 17.32 1.08
CA GLY A 126 -17.68 17.52 2.28
C GLY A 126 -18.87 16.57 2.38
N GLU A 127 -19.43 16.14 1.26
CA GLU A 127 -20.57 15.22 1.20
C GLU A 127 -20.24 13.90 0.51
N LYS A 128 -19.47 13.94 -0.56
CA LYS A 128 -19.16 12.78 -1.41
C LYS A 128 -17.70 12.79 -1.89
N ILE A 129 -17.26 11.67 -2.36
CA ILE A 129 -15.98 11.56 -3.06
C ILE A 129 -16.20 11.98 -4.51
N VAL A 130 -15.43 12.95 -4.97
CA VAL A 130 -15.42 13.43 -6.35
C VAL A 130 -14.08 13.15 -7.00
N ASP A 131 -14.11 12.79 -8.27
CA ASP A 131 -12.90 12.69 -9.08
C ASP A 131 -12.43 14.10 -9.46
N SER A 132 -11.32 14.52 -8.87
CA SER A 132 -10.75 15.86 -9.12
C SER A 132 -9.99 15.94 -10.44
N ARG A 133 -9.84 14.84 -11.15
CA ARG A 133 -9.22 14.85 -12.46
C ARG A 133 -10.11 15.65 -13.41
N GLN A 134 -9.54 16.67 -14.01
CA GLN A 134 -10.18 17.28 -15.15
C GLN A 134 -10.15 16.26 -16.30
N LEU A 135 -11.30 15.68 -16.58
CA LEU A 135 -11.44 14.89 -17.80
C LEU A 135 -11.15 15.84 -18.97
N PRO A 136 -10.35 15.42 -19.95
CA PRO A 136 -10.14 16.20 -21.14
C PRO A 136 -11.49 16.58 -21.73
N HIS A 137 -11.72 17.88 -21.95
CA HIS A 137 -12.98 18.34 -22.53
C HIS A 137 -13.10 17.74 -23.93
N LEU A 138 -14.02 16.83 -24.10
CA LEU A 138 -14.29 16.20 -25.42
C LEU A 138 -14.91 17.17 -26.42
N GLY A 139 -15.14 18.44 -26.01
CA GLY A 139 -15.80 19.46 -26.81
C GLY A 139 -14.89 20.35 -27.65
N ASP A 140 -13.62 20.48 -27.32
CA ASP A 140 -12.68 21.29 -28.10
C ASP A 140 -11.73 20.37 -28.87
N ALA A 141 -12.07 20.16 -30.11
CA ALA A 141 -11.24 19.41 -31.05
C ALA A 141 -9.84 20.04 -31.12
N GLY A 142 -8.89 19.52 -30.35
CA GLY A 142 -7.51 19.83 -30.56
C GLY A 142 -6.59 20.03 -29.37
N GLN A 143 -7.05 20.02 -28.14
CA GLN A 143 -6.18 20.31 -26.97
C GLN A 143 -6.07 19.19 -25.91
N GLY A 144 -6.66 18.08 -26.13
CA GLY A 144 -6.41 16.89 -25.35
C GLY A 144 -5.30 16.02 -25.98
N ILE A 145 -4.99 14.90 -25.34
CA ILE A 145 -4.27 13.84 -26.04
C ILE A 145 -5.17 13.38 -27.17
N ASN A 146 -5.09 14.12 -28.27
CA ASN A 146 -5.85 13.83 -29.46
C ASN A 146 -5.23 12.56 -30.08
N ARG A 147 -5.68 11.42 -29.62
CA ARG A 147 -5.58 10.24 -30.44
C ARG A 147 -6.55 10.49 -31.59
N GLN A 148 -6.10 11.21 -32.61
CA GLN A 148 -6.85 11.28 -33.83
C GLN A 148 -7.21 9.85 -34.22
N LEU A 149 -8.50 9.58 -34.19
CA LEU A 149 -8.99 8.36 -34.81
C LEU A 149 -8.38 8.34 -36.22
N PRO A 150 -7.74 7.25 -36.61
CA PRO A 150 -7.19 7.15 -37.95
C PRO A 150 -8.31 7.49 -38.94
N HIS A 151 -8.05 8.46 -39.80
CA HIS A 151 -9.00 8.85 -40.83
C HIS A 151 -9.23 7.63 -41.75
N LEU A 152 -10.40 7.03 -41.67
CA LEU A 152 -10.80 5.90 -42.50
C LEU A 152 -11.17 6.29 -43.92
N GLY A 153 -10.86 7.53 -44.33
CA GLY A 153 -11.17 8.07 -45.64
C GLY A 153 -9.93 8.46 -46.42
N ASN A 154 -9.67 7.79 -47.49
CA ASN A 154 -8.75 8.05 -48.57
C ASN A 154 -7.26 8.01 -48.30
N ALA A 155 -6.67 6.98 -48.86
CA ALA A 155 -5.31 6.90 -49.35
C ALA A 155 -4.20 7.13 -48.31
N GLY A 156 -3.89 6.17 -47.52
CA GLY A 156 -2.53 5.79 -47.23
C GLY A 156 -1.62 6.78 -46.51
N ARG A 157 -2.14 7.79 -45.80
CA ARG A 157 -1.34 8.74 -45.01
C ARG A 157 -1.71 8.81 -43.55
N GLY A 158 -2.52 7.90 -43.07
CA GLY A 158 -2.61 7.63 -41.65
C GLY A 158 -1.42 6.79 -41.21
N ILE A 159 -1.17 6.71 -39.91
CA ILE A 159 -0.30 5.69 -39.39
C ILE A 159 -0.94 4.38 -39.78
N ASN A 160 -0.48 3.79 -40.86
CA ASN A 160 -0.89 2.50 -41.31
C ASN A 160 -0.39 1.49 -40.29
N ARG A 161 -1.12 1.34 -39.21
CA ARG A 161 -1.01 0.14 -38.42
C ARG A 161 -1.65 -0.92 -39.30
N GLN A 162 -0.85 -1.52 -40.13
CA GLN A 162 -1.20 -2.79 -40.72
C GLN A 162 -1.69 -3.64 -39.54
N LEU A 163 -2.95 -4.01 -39.59
CA LEU A 163 -3.45 -5.05 -38.71
C LEU A 163 -2.42 -6.17 -38.80
N PRO A 164 -1.89 -6.66 -37.68
CA PRO A 164 -0.98 -7.79 -37.73
C PRO A 164 -1.66 -8.86 -38.59
N ASP A 165 -0.97 -9.30 -39.64
CA ASP A 165 -1.46 -10.38 -40.45
C ASP A 165 -1.70 -11.58 -39.57
N LEU A 166 -2.96 -11.92 -39.37
CA LEU A 166 -3.38 -13.06 -38.54
C LEU A 166 -2.93 -14.42 -39.14
N GLY A 167 -2.24 -14.37 -40.27
CA GLY A 167 -1.78 -15.55 -41.02
C GLY A 167 -0.36 -15.98 -40.80
N ASN A 168 0.50 -15.18 -40.15
CA ASN A 168 1.88 -15.57 -39.89
C ASN A 168 2.28 -15.38 -38.44
N ALA A 169 2.44 -16.48 -37.77
CA ALA A 169 2.93 -16.59 -36.42
C ALA A 169 4.14 -15.71 -36.15
N GLY A 170 4.02 -14.69 -35.29
CA GLY A 170 5.09 -14.35 -34.45
C GLY A 170 5.81 -13.03 -34.60
N ARG A 171 5.31 -12.02 -35.30
CA ARG A 171 5.97 -10.68 -35.39
C ARG A 171 5.09 -9.46 -35.14
N GLY A 172 3.97 -9.64 -34.49
CA GLY A 172 3.20 -8.56 -33.89
C GLY A 172 3.59 -8.43 -32.42
N ILE A 173 3.28 -7.29 -31.82
CA ILE A 173 3.20 -7.23 -30.35
C ILE A 173 2.05 -8.15 -30.00
N ASN A 174 2.38 -9.40 -29.74
CA ASN A 174 1.46 -10.39 -29.24
C ASN A 174 1.13 -9.96 -27.81
N ARG A 175 0.15 -9.10 -27.65
CA ARG A 175 -0.55 -9.01 -26.38
C ARG A 175 -1.33 -10.32 -26.27
N GLN A 176 -0.62 -11.37 -25.96
CA GLN A 176 -1.29 -12.56 -25.46
C GLN A 176 -2.13 -12.08 -24.29
N LEU A 177 -3.42 -12.16 -24.45
CA LEU A 177 -4.31 -12.15 -23.30
C LEU A 177 -3.70 -13.15 -22.32
N PRO A 178 -3.48 -12.76 -21.06
CA PRO A 178 -2.90 -13.68 -20.10
C PRO A 178 -3.70 -14.98 -20.19
N HIS A 179 -3.04 -16.06 -20.50
CA HIS A 179 -3.66 -17.38 -20.50
C HIS A 179 -4.18 -17.60 -19.08
N LEU A 180 -5.48 -17.68 -18.91
CA LEU A 180 -6.13 -17.90 -17.62
C LEU A 180 -5.72 -19.23 -16.97
N SER A 181 -4.99 -20.07 -17.69
CA SER A 181 -4.51 -21.38 -17.24
C SER A 181 -3.04 -21.43 -16.87
N ALA A 182 -2.26 -20.38 -17.12
CA ALA A 182 -0.83 -20.40 -16.80
C ALA A 182 -0.50 -19.32 -15.79
N GLY A 183 -0.51 -19.59 -14.53
CA GLY A 183 -0.18 -18.85 -13.33
C GLY A 183 0.90 -17.78 -13.35
N ARG A 184 0.95 -16.89 -14.36
CA ARG A 184 1.91 -15.78 -14.50
C ARG A 184 1.27 -14.45 -14.90
N GLY A 185 -0.03 -14.31 -14.75
CA GLY A 185 -0.68 -13.01 -14.73
C GLY A 185 -0.70 -12.45 -13.31
N ILE A 186 -1.16 -11.20 -13.16
CA ILE A 186 -1.60 -10.73 -11.85
C ILE A 186 -2.74 -11.66 -11.46
N ASN A 187 -2.40 -12.68 -10.70
CA ASN A 187 -3.36 -13.65 -10.22
C ASN A 187 -4.18 -12.99 -9.13
N ARG A 188 -5.14 -12.17 -9.55
CA ARG A 188 -6.27 -11.80 -8.70
C ARG A 188 -7.13 -13.04 -8.62
N GLN A 189 -6.71 -14.00 -7.83
CA GLN A 189 -7.62 -15.08 -7.49
C GLN A 189 -8.81 -14.43 -6.80
N LEU A 190 -9.92 -14.41 -7.50
CA LEU A 190 -11.19 -14.18 -6.86
C LEU A 190 -11.27 -15.18 -5.70
N PRO A 191 -11.61 -14.72 -4.49
CA PRO A 191 -11.79 -15.63 -3.38
C PRO A 191 -12.72 -16.76 -3.85
N HIS A 192 -12.29 -18.00 -3.74
CA HIS A 192 -13.15 -19.12 -4.01
C HIS A 192 -14.37 -19.01 -3.08
N LEU A 193 -15.55 -18.85 -3.66
CA LEU A 193 -16.83 -18.90 -2.96
C LEU A 193 -17.18 -20.33 -2.53
N SER A 194 -16.22 -21.12 -2.05
CA SER A 194 -16.55 -22.39 -1.40
C SER A 194 -17.16 -22.07 -0.06
N ALA A 195 -18.47 -22.29 -0.02
CA ALA A 195 -19.29 -22.04 1.13
C ALA A 195 -18.73 -22.67 2.41
N GLY A 196 -18.49 -21.83 3.42
CA GLY A 196 -18.80 -22.21 4.78
C GLY A 196 -17.73 -22.86 5.63
N GLN A 197 -16.45 -22.92 5.27
CA GLN A 197 -15.40 -23.36 6.21
C GLN A 197 -14.12 -22.59 5.99
N ASP A 198 -13.58 -22.06 7.10
CA ASP A 198 -12.29 -21.38 7.25
C ASP A 198 -11.79 -20.68 6.00
N HIS A 199 -12.05 -19.39 5.92
CA HIS A 199 -11.56 -18.56 4.82
C HIS A 199 -10.02 -18.67 4.79
N PRO A 200 -9.41 -19.31 3.79
CA PRO A 200 -7.95 -19.46 3.71
C PRO A 200 -7.24 -18.12 3.77
N ARG A 201 -7.91 -17.06 3.33
CA ARG A 201 -7.45 -15.69 3.43
C ARG A 201 -7.34 -15.21 4.88
N ARG A 202 -8.35 -15.47 5.71
CA ARG A 202 -8.33 -15.07 7.13
C ARG A 202 -7.19 -15.76 7.87
N ALA A 203 -7.08 -17.07 7.71
CA ALA A 203 -6.00 -17.84 8.30
C ALA A 203 -4.62 -17.32 7.86
N TYR A 204 -4.47 -17.00 6.58
CA TYR A 204 -3.24 -16.41 6.05
C TYR A 204 -2.92 -15.04 6.66
N ILE A 205 -3.91 -14.15 6.75
CA ILE A 205 -3.71 -12.81 7.35
C ILE A 205 -3.35 -12.94 8.83
N MET A 206 -4.05 -13.80 9.57
CA MET A 206 -3.79 -14.06 10.98
C MET A 206 -2.37 -14.61 11.21
N GLU A 207 -1.96 -15.60 10.43
CA GLU A 207 -0.61 -16.17 10.49
C GLU A 207 0.46 -15.12 10.18
N TRP A 208 0.24 -14.34 9.12
CA TRP A 208 1.18 -13.31 8.71
C TRP A 208 1.32 -12.20 9.73
N PHE A 209 0.21 -11.70 10.28
CA PHE A 209 0.23 -10.66 11.30
C PHE A 209 0.81 -11.17 12.62
N GLY A 210 0.61 -12.44 12.95
CA GLY A 210 1.28 -13.08 14.09
C GLY A 210 2.81 -13.08 13.93
N LYS A 211 3.32 -13.42 12.74
CA LYS A 211 4.77 -13.34 12.45
C LYS A 211 5.30 -11.90 12.53
N LEU A 212 4.53 -10.93 12.07
CA LEU A 212 4.90 -9.51 12.19
C LEU A 212 4.89 -9.07 13.66
N HIS A 213 3.91 -9.50 14.45
CA HIS A 213 3.86 -9.25 15.89
C HIS A 213 5.12 -9.74 16.59
N ASP A 214 5.52 -11.00 16.35
CA ASP A 214 6.71 -11.59 16.97
C ASP A 214 7.98 -10.78 16.66
N ARG A 215 8.06 -10.16 15.50
CA ARG A 215 9.18 -9.30 15.11
C ARG A 215 9.08 -7.89 15.68
N MET A 216 7.88 -7.38 15.93
CA MET A 216 7.64 -5.97 16.26
C MET A 216 7.39 -5.69 17.74
N ARG A 217 7.04 -6.70 18.54
CA ARG A 217 6.66 -6.54 19.95
C ARG A 217 7.70 -5.83 20.81
N ASP A 218 8.98 -5.96 20.48
CA ASP A 218 10.09 -5.34 21.21
C ASP A 218 10.65 -4.09 20.48
N VAL A 219 9.99 -3.65 19.38
CA VAL A 219 10.42 -2.53 18.57
C VAL A 219 9.74 -1.25 19.03
N ARG A 220 10.52 -0.18 19.20
CA ARG A 220 9.97 1.14 19.49
C ARG A 220 9.39 1.75 18.23
N VAL A 221 8.12 2.06 18.24
CA VAL A 221 7.43 2.72 17.12
C VAL A 221 7.16 4.17 17.49
N THR A 222 7.73 5.08 16.72
CA THR A 222 7.56 6.52 16.89
C THR A 222 6.89 7.14 15.67
N CYS A 223 6.23 8.28 15.87
CA CYS A 223 5.57 9.04 14.80
C CYS A 223 6.10 10.47 14.80
N GLY A 224 6.48 10.98 13.64
CA GLY A 224 6.86 12.37 13.46
C GLY A 224 8.14 12.59 12.66
N ASP A 225 8.71 13.78 12.79
CA ASP A 225 9.91 14.16 12.06
C ASP A 225 11.10 13.25 12.39
N TRP A 226 11.80 12.84 11.36
CA TRP A 226 12.95 11.91 11.44
C TRP A 226 14.07 12.41 12.34
N SER A 227 14.28 13.72 12.43
CA SER A 227 15.34 14.32 13.24
C SER A 227 15.21 14.02 14.73
N ARG A 228 14.01 13.59 15.18
CA ARG A 228 13.76 13.21 16.57
C ARG A 228 14.44 11.91 16.96
N VAL A 229 14.61 10.99 16.01
CA VAL A 229 15.12 9.64 16.25
C VAL A 229 16.59 9.44 15.85
N VAL A 230 17.18 10.39 15.11
CA VAL A 230 18.61 10.34 14.73
C VAL A 230 19.48 11.21 15.60
N LYS A 231 19.07 11.53 16.82
CA LYS A 231 19.88 12.26 17.80
C LYS A 231 20.86 11.31 18.49
N ASP A 232 22.01 11.83 18.92
CA ASP A 232 23.02 11.05 19.62
C ASP A 232 22.48 10.28 20.81
N SER A 233 21.53 10.86 21.56
CA SER A 233 20.85 10.20 22.68
C SER A 233 20.02 8.98 22.30
N VAL A 234 19.66 8.83 21.03
CA VAL A 234 18.86 7.70 20.50
C VAL A 234 19.77 6.71 19.78
N THR A 235 20.77 7.20 19.06
CA THR A 235 21.62 6.40 18.17
C THR A 235 22.87 5.86 18.88
N THR A 236 23.34 6.54 19.93
CA THR A 236 24.49 6.07 20.72
C THR A 236 24.03 5.35 21.99
N ARG A 237 24.63 4.21 22.24
CA ARG A 237 24.50 3.53 23.52
C ARG A 237 25.44 4.22 24.50
N HIS A 238 24.92 4.97 25.44
CA HIS A 238 25.71 5.37 26.59
C HIS A 238 25.92 4.13 27.47
N GLY A 239 27.12 3.59 27.40
CA GLY A 239 27.57 2.50 28.25
C GLY A 239 27.79 3.00 29.68
#